data_6c5725adf869521c2af48af4e08ae637
#
_entry.id   6c5725adf869521c2af48af4e08ae637
#
_cell.length_a   1.000
_cell.length_b   1.000
_cell.length_c   1.000
_cell.angle_alpha   90.00
_cell.angle_beta   90.00
_cell.angle_gamma   90.00
#
_symmetry.space_group_name_H-M   'P 1'
#
loop_
_entity.id
_entity.type
_entity.pdbx_description
1 polymer ?
#
loop_
_entity_poly.entity_id
_entity_poly.type
_entity_poly.pdbx_seq_one_letter_code
_entity_poly.pdbx_strand_id
1 'polypeptide(L)'
;MKSDKIIEEILRDIEKHEGVMSRRDAMKFLAVSPVAASVLASTTTATEALAASDAKGKILIVGGGLAGVATAAKLTSRLSNPDITIIEPNPKSVSYQPGQTLIAGGVWQKSDIEYETEKFMPKGVKWIKESVVSFDPKSNTVKTSGGQEISYDYMVVAT
;
A
#
# COMPACT_ATOMS: atom_id res chain seq x y z
N MET A 1 4.92 41.94 3.34
CA MET A 1 4.53 42.66 4.59
C MET A 1 3.54 41.91 5.52
N LYS A 2 2.45 41.30 5.04
CA LYS A 2 1.52 40.55 5.90
C LYS A 2 1.99 39.11 6.19
N SER A 3 2.63 38.46 5.20
CA SER A 3 3.18 37.10 5.31
C SER A 3 4.36 37.01 6.28
N ASP A 4 5.25 38.00 6.24
CA ASP A 4 6.47 37.98 7.04
C ASP A 4 6.15 38.04 8.55
N LYS A 5 5.13 38.84 8.94
CA LYS A 5 4.66 38.90 10.33
C LYS A 5 4.09 37.58 10.85
N ILE A 6 3.37 36.83 9.97
CA ILE A 6 2.79 35.53 10.35
C ILE A 6 3.91 34.49 10.51
N ILE A 7 4.92 34.52 9.65
CA ILE A 7 6.09 33.64 9.76
C ILE A 7 6.86 33.93 11.05
N GLU A 8 7.12 35.17 11.36
CA GLU A 8 7.79 35.58 12.62
C GLU A 8 6.99 35.14 13.86
N GLU A 9 5.67 35.28 13.85
CA GLU A 9 4.80 34.84 14.93
C GLU A 9 4.85 33.31 15.13
N ILE A 10 4.82 32.57 14.05
CA ILE A 10 4.94 31.11 14.09
C ILE A 10 6.31 30.65 14.59
N LEU A 11 7.39 31.29 14.14
CA LEU A 11 8.75 30.96 14.61
C LEU A 11 8.93 31.25 16.10
N ARG A 12 8.38 32.34 16.57
CA ARG A 12 8.40 32.70 18.00
C ARG A 12 7.59 31.75 18.87
N ASP A 13 6.49 31.20 18.33
CA ASP A 13 5.66 30.19 19.03
C ASP A 13 6.35 28.83 19.09
N ILE A 14 7.09 28.46 18.04
CA ILE A 14 7.92 27.25 18.00
C ILE A 14 9.06 27.31 19.00
N GLU A 15 9.76 28.44 19.09
CA GLU A 15 10.82 28.66 20.10
C GLU A 15 10.28 28.53 21.53
N LYS A 16 9.08 29.04 21.77
CA LYS A 16 8.42 29.01 23.07
C LYS A 16 7.98 27.58 23.51
N HIS A 17 7.77 26.65 22.56
CA HIS A 17 7.32 25.29 22.79
C HIS A 17 8.42 24.23 22.53
N GLU A 18 9.67 24.55 22.90
CA GLU A 18 10.81 23.63 22.80
C GLU A 18 11.03 23.02 21.40
N GLY A 19 10.75 23.78 20.36
CA GLY A 19 10.98 23.38 18.97
C GLY A 19 9.92 22.43 18.36
N VAL A 20 8.83 22.15 19.06
CA VAL A 20 7.75 21.29 18.54
C VAL A 20 6.67 22.13 17.88
N MET A 21 6.59 22.07 16.57
CA MET A 21 5.54 22.74 15.78
C MET A 21 4.20 22.00 15.91
N SER A 22 3.13 22.73 16.31
CA SER A 22 1.79 22.15 16.30
C SER A 22 1.31 21.89 14.86
N ARG A 23 0.41 20.89 14.67
CA ARG A 23 -0.19 20.62 13.35
C ARG A 23 -0.89 21.86 12.76
N ARG A 24 -1.48 22.68 13.60
CA ARG A 24 -2.19 23.91 13.19
C ARG A 24 -1.21 24.96 12.68
N ASP A 25 -0.05 25.11 13.30
CA ASP A 25 0.97 26.07 12.92
C ASP A 25 1.75 25.59 11.70
N ALA A 26 1.97 24.29 11.57
CA ALA A 26 2.48 23.68 10.35
C ALA A 26 1.57 23.97 9.14
N MET A 27 0.24 23.88 9.30
CA MET A 27 -0.72 24.21 8.24
C MET A 27 -0.73 25.71 7.89
N LYS A 28 -0.61 26.61 8.89
CA LYS A 28 -0.48 28.04 8.65
C LYS A 28 0.83 28.38 7.93
N PHE A 29 1.93 27.76 8.35
CA PHE A 29 3.24 27.96 7.72
C PHE A 29 3.23 27.50 6.25
N LEU A 30 2.63 26.35 5.95
CA LEU A 30 2.43 25.83 4.60
C LEU A 30 1.58 26.77 3.73
N ALA A 31 0.57 27.43 4.31
CA ALA A 31 -0.32 28.33 3.58
C ALA A 31 0.32 29.69 3.20
N VAL A 32 1.37 30.11 3.89
CA VAL A 32 1.92 31.47 3.78
C VAL A 32 3.38 31.51 3.31
N SER A 33 4.10 30.39 3.42
CA SER A 33 5.53 30.32 3.05
C SER A 33 5.75 30.03 1.57
N PRO A 34 6.45 30.88 0.83
CA PRO A 34 6.82 30.59 -0.56
C PRO A 34 7.77 29.38 -0.68
N VAL A 35 8.52 29.07 0.39
CA VAL A 35 9.36 27.86 0.47
C VAL A 35 8.49 26.60 0.56
N ALA A 36 7.38 26.64 1.31
CA ALA A 36 6.45 25.53 1.40
C ALA A 36 5.72 25.28 0.06
N ALA A 37 5.42 26.33 -0.68
CA ALA A 37 4.85 26.20 -2.03
C ALA A 37 5.83 25.50 -2.99
N SER A 38 7.14 25.77 -2.89
CA SER A 38 8.15 25.07 -3.71
C SER A 38 8.37 23.62 -3.31
N VAL A 39 8.26 23.30 -2.02
CA VAL A 39 8.32 21.90 -1.52
C VAL A 39 7.07 21.13 -1.94
N LEU A 40 5.89 21.72 -1.88
CA LEU A 40 4.65 21.11 -2.39
C LEU A 40 4.71 20.90 -3.92
N ALA A 41 5.23 21.86 -4.68
CA ALA A 41 5.42 21.72 -6.11
C ALA A 41 6.43 20.59 -6.44
N SER A 42 7.52 20.48 -5.66
CA SER A 42 8.50 19.39 -5.83
C SER A 42 7.97 18.02 -5.42
N THR A 43 7.06 17.96 -4.43
CA THR A 43 6.41 16.69 -4.04
C THR A 43 5.35 16.25 -5.04
N THR A 44 4.62 17.17 -5.68
CA THR A 44 3.68 16.83 -6.76
C THR A 44 4.40 16.36 -8.01
N THR A 45 5.52 17.00 -8.39
CA THR A 45 6.35 16.53 -9.51
C THR A 45 7.06 15.21 -9.22
N ALA A 46 7.46 14.95 -7.96
CA ALA A 46 8.01 13.65 -7.56
C ALA A 46 6.93 12.54 -7.57
N THR A 47 5.66 12.86 -7.32
CA THR A 47 4.55 11.91 -7.40
C THR A 47 4.22 11.58 -8.87
N GLU A 48 4.31 12.56 -9.78
CA GLU A 48 4.17 12.33 -11.22
C GLU A 48 5.38 11.61 -11.82
N ALA A 49 6.60 11.86 -11.33
CA ALA A 49 7.81 11.15 -11.76
C ALA A 49 7.86 9.68 -11.28
N LEU A 50 7.03 9.31 -10.29
CA LEU A 50 6.82 7.92 -9.86
C LEU A 50 5.69 7.22 -10.64
N ALA A 51 4.97 7.92 -11.50
CA ALA A 51 3.96 7.36 -12.37
C ALA A 51 4.63 6.73 -13.60
N ALA A 52 4.38 5.45 -13.80
CA ALA A 52 4.79 4.64 -14.96
C ALA A 52 6.30 4.35 -15.09
N SER A 53 6.81 3.43 -14.27
CA SER A 53 8.02 2.70 -14.60
C SER A 53 7.73 1.68 -15.70
N ASP A 54 8.52 1.69 -16.77
CA ASP A 54 8.51 0.66 -17.82
C ASP A 54 9.22 -0.64 -17.39
N ALA A 55 9.45 -0.81 -16.10
CA ALA A 55 10.01 -2.03 -15.54
C ALA A 55 9.14 -3.22 -15.90
N LYS A 56 9.77 -4.23 -16.50
CA LYS A 56 9.12 -5.48 -16.92
C LYS A 56 9.59 -6.60 -16.03
N GLY A 57 8.71 -7.55 -15.78
CA GLY A 57 9.02 -8.75 -15.01
C GLY A 57 7.76 -9.43 -14.54
N LYS A 58 7.87 -10.73 -14.28
CA LYS A 58 6.80 -11.53 -13.68
C LYS A 58 6.82 -11.35 -12.18
N ILE A 59 5.79 -10.74 -11.64
CA ILE A 59 5.67 -10.49 -10.21
C ILE A 59 4.70 -11.52 -9.63
N LEU A 60 5.20 -12.33 -8.71
CA LEU A 60 4.41 -13.31 -7.98
C LEU A 60 4.13 -12.82 -6.57
N ILE A 61 2.87 -12.82 -6.17
CA ILE A 61 2.45 -12.50 -4.80
C ILE A 61 1.81 -13.74 -4.20
N VAL A 62 2.40 -14.24 -3.12
CA VAL A 62 1.87 -15.39 -2.37
C VAL A 62 1.08 -14.85 -1.19
N GLY A 63 -0.23 -15.04 -1.23
CA GLY A 63 -1.19 -14.53 -0.28
C GLY A 63 -2.07 -13.42 -0.88
N GLY A 64 -3.38 -13.60 -0.83
CA GLY A 64 -4.41 -12.66 -1.31
C GLY A 64 -5.17 -11.94 -0.20
N GLY A 65 -4.59 -11.87 1.00
CA GLY A 65 -5.10 -11.02 2.08
C GLY A 65 -4.90 -9.52 1.78
N LEU A 66 -5.20 -8.68 2.77
CA LEU A 66 -5.11 -7.22 2.62
C LEU A 66 -3.74 -6.76 2.11
N ALA A 67 -2.64 -7.32 2.65
CA ALA A 67 -1.28 -6.94 2.27
C ALA A 67 -0.97 -7.31 0.81
N GLY A 68 -1.32 -8.52 0.37
CA GLY A 68 -1.07 -8.98 -0.99
C GLY A 68 -1.88 -8.20 -2.02
N VAL A 69 -3.18 -8.03 -1.79
CA VAL A 69 -4.06 -7.26 -2.68
C VAL A 69 -3.65 -5.77 -2.74
N ALA A 70 -3.31 -5.15 -1.60
CA ALA A 70 -2.85 -3.77 -1.56
C ALA A 70 -1.50 -3.59 -2.30
N THR A 71 -0.59 -4.56 -2.16
CA THR A 71 0.68 -4.58 -2.91
C THR A 71 0.42 -4.67 -4.42
N ALA A 72 -0.44 -5.60 -4.85
CA ALA A 72 -0.82 -5.73 -6.25
C ALA A 72 -1.46 -4.45 -6.80
N ALA A 73 -2.40 -3.84 -6.06
CA ALA A 73 -3.04 -2.58 -6.45
C ALA A 73 -2.03 -1.45 -6.63
N LYS A 74 -1.07 -1.34 -5.69
CA LYS A 74 -0.02 -0.32 -5.76
C LYS A 74 0.93 -0.55 -6.94
N LEU A 75 1.31 -1.78 -7.22
CA LEU A 75 2.15 -2.13 -8.37
C LEU A 75 1.41 -1.86 -9.69
N THR A 76 0.14 -2.27 -9.80
CA THR A 76 -0.69 -2.01 -10.98
C THR A 76 -0.83 -0.52 -11.27
N SER A 77 -0.90 0.34 -10.23
CA SER A 77 -0.99 1.79 -10.42
C SER A 77 0.34 2.47 -10.79
N ARG A 78 1.49 1.78 -10.60
CA ARG A 78 2.83 2.36 -10.80
C ARG A 78 3.60 1.78 -11.98
N LEU A 79 3.17 0.65 -12.52
CA LEU A 79 3.80 -0.02 -13.65
C LEU A 79 2.93 0.11 -14.88
N SER A 80 3.53 0.40 -16.04
CA SER A 80 2.79 0.63 -17.29
C SER A 80 2.09 -0.62 -17.82
N ASN A 81 2.67 -1.80 -17.60
CA ASN A 81 2.11 -3.07 -18.06
C ASN A 81 2.59 -4.25 -17.18
N PRO A 82 2.13 -4.33 -15.92
CA PRO A 82 2.62 -5.32 -14.97
C PRO A 82 2.07 -6.73 -15.28
N ASP A 83 2.93 -7.75 -15.26
CA ASP A 83 2.54 -9.16 -15.23
C ASP A 83 2.51 -9.63 -13.76
N ILE A 84 1.37 -9.45 -13.10
CA ILE A 84 1.19 -9.77 -11.68
C ILE A 84 0.31 -11.00 -11.54
N THR A 85 0.78 -11.98 -10.76
CA THR A 85 0.03 -13.16 -10.37
C THR A 85 -0.09 -13.21 -8.85
N ILE A 86 -1.30 -13.42 -8.32
CA ILE A 86 -1.56 -13.70 -6.91
C ILE A 86 -1.94 -15.16 -6.76
N ILE A 87 -1.32 -15.86 -5.81
CA ILE A 87 -1.73 -17.20 -5.39
C ILE A 87 -2.42 -17.09 -4.03
N GLU A 88 -3.71 -17.40 -3.98
CA GLU A 88 -4.53 -17.36 -2.77
C GLU A 88 -5.66 -18.39 -2.90
N PRO A 89 -5.71 -19.42 -2.04
CA PRO A 89 -6.72 -20.46 -2.11
C PRO A 89 -8.12 -20.00 -1.68
N ASN A 90 -8.20 -18.98 -0.80
CA ASN A 90 -9.45 -18.61 -0.18
C ASN A 90 -10.23 -17.59 -1.02
N PRO A 91 -11.48 -17.89 -1.41
CA PRO A 91 -12.33 -16.92 -2.11
C PRO A 91 -12.82 -15.81 -1.19
N LYS A 92 -12.75 -16.02 0.13
CA LYS A 92 -13.13 -15.06 1.15
C LYS A 92 -11.97 -14.75 2.07
N SER A 93 -11.81 -13.50 2.42
CA SER A 93 -10.78 -13.00 3.34
C SER A 93 -11.38 -12.36 4.57
N VAL A 94 -10.61 -12.42 5.67
CA VAL A 94 -10.93 -11.83 6.97
C VAL A 94 -9.67 -11.11 7.44
N SER A 95 -9.55 -9.83 7.13
CA SER A 95 -8.29 -9.08 7.39
C SER A 95 -8.43 -7.92 8.37
N TYR A 96 -9.61 -7.75 8.98
CA TYR A 96 -9.87 -6.63 9.87
C TYR A 96 -9.60 -7.01 11.34
N GLN A 97 -8.38 -6.81 11.83
CA GLN A 97 -8.00 -7.16 13.21
C GLN A 97 -8.90 -6.58 14.31
N PRO A 98 -9.28 -5.28 14.30
CA PRO A 98 -10.21 -4.77 15.31
C PRO A 98 -11.56 -5.48 15.32
N GLY A 99 -12.07 -5.89 14.16
CA GLY A 99 -13.29 -6.69 14.04
C GLY A 99 -13.15 -8.08 14.66
N GLN A 100 -11.99 -8.72 14.54
CA GLN A 100 -11.72 -10.01 15.20
C GLN A 100 -11.84 -9.91 16.72
N THR A 101 -11.36 -8.83 17.32
CA THR A 101 -11.51 -8.56 18.76
C THR A 101 -12.98 -8.39 19.13
N LEU A 102 -13.77 -7.70 18.31
CA LEU A 102 -15.21 -7.53 18.54
C LEU A 102 -16.00 -8.85 18.40
N ILE A 103 -15.57 -9.74 17.50
CA ILE A 103 -16.14 -11.09 17.38
C ILE A 103 -15.80 -11.91 18.63
N ALA A 104 -14.55 -11.88 19.09
CA ALA A 104 -14.13 -12.58 20.30
C ALA A 104 -14.88 -12.07 21.54
N GLY A 105 -15.24 -10.78 21.58
CA GLY A 105 -16.08 -10.17 22.62
C GLY A 105 -17.57 -10.42 22.45
N GLY A 106 -18.01 -11.15 21.42
CA GLY A 106 -19.42 -11.45 21.18
C GLY A 106 -20.25 -10.27 20.64
N VAL A 107 -19.61 -9.18 20.21
CA VAL A 107 -20.29 -7.97 19.71
C VAL A 107 -20.62 -8.09 18.22
N TRP A 108 -19.72 -8.70 17.43
CA TRP A 108 -19.87 -8.90 15.99
C TRP A 108 -19.88 -10.40 15.64
N GLN A 109 -20.41 -10.70 14.45
CA GLN A 109 -20.34 -12.02 13.83
C GLN A 109 -19.18 -12.05 12.83
N LYS A 110 -18.68 -13.26 12.50
CA LYS A 110 -17.62 -13.43 11.50
C LYS A 110 -18.00 -12.82 10.14
N SER A 111 -19.27 -12.94 9.75
CA SER A 111 -19.81 -12.36 8.52
C SER A 111 -19.65 -10.84 8.40
N ASP A 112 -19.52 -10.12 9.52
CA ASP A 112 -19.41 -8.66 9.54
C ASP A 112 -18.04 -8.18 9.05
N ILE A 113 -17.02 -9.06 9.06
CA ILE A 113 -15.66 -8.78 8.61
C ILE A 113 -15.21 -9.67 7.45
N GLU A 114 -16.05 -10.57 6.98
CA GLU A 114 -15.79 -11.39 5.80
C GLU A 114 -16.04 -10.59 4.52
N TYR A 115 -15.14 -10.68 3.54
CA TYR A 115 -15.34 -10.11 2.24
C TYR A 115 -14.88 -11.05 1.11
N GLU A 116 -15.50 -10.92 -0.04
CA GLU A 116 -15.13 -11.65 -1.25
C GLU A 116 -13.82 -11.09 -1.78
N THR A 117 -12.77 -11.87 -1.82
CA THR A 117 -11.43 -11.50 -2.30
C THR A 117 -11.48 -10.96 -3.74
N GLU A 118 -12.34 -11.53 -4.59
CA GLU A 118 -12.50 -11.14 -5.99
C GLU A 118 -12.91 -9.68 -6.18
N LYS A 119 -13.72 -9.12 -5.27
CA LYS A 119 -14.16 -7.72 -5.34
C LYS A 119 -13.03 -6.70 -5.19
N PHE A 120 -11.94 -7.10 -4.55
CA PHE A 120 -10.78 -6.25 -4.27
C PHE A 120 -9.59 -6.58 -5.18
N MET A 121 -9.69 -7.61 -6.01
CA MET A 121 -8.63 -7.99 -6.94
C MET A 121 -8.43 -6.88 -7.99
N PRO A 122 -7.23 -6.33 -8.15
CA PRO A 122 -6.98 -5.29 -9.13
C PRO A 122 -7.16 -5.80 -10.56
N LYS A 123 -7.65 -4.96 -11.44
CA LYS A 123 -7.83 -5.32 -12.86
C LYS A 123 -6.50 -5.70 -13.49
N GLY A 124 -6.50 -6.77 -14.28
CA GLY A 124 -5.30 -7.26 -14.97
C GLY A 124 -4.41 -8.18 -14.13
N VAL A 125 -4.68 -8.36 -12.84
CA VAL A 125 -3.97 -9.30 -11.99
C VAL A 125 -4.54 -10.72 -12.20
N LYS A 126 -3.65 -11.69 -12.40
CA LYS A 126 -4.01 -13.10 -12.47
C LYS A 126 -4.18 -13.65 -11.06
N TRP A 127 -5.29 -14.31 -10.79
CA TRP A 127 -5.54 -14.98 -9.52
C TRP A 127 -5.57 -16.49 -9.68
N ILE A 128 -4.67 -17.18 -8.96
CA ILE A 128 -4.61 -18.66 -8.88
C ILE A 128 -5.20 -19.04 -7.53
N LYS A 129 -6.35 -19.74 -7.58
CA LYS A 129 -7.09 -20.17 -6.39
C LYS A 129 -6.53 -21.48 -5.83
N GLU A 130 -5.24 -21.48 -5.51
CA GLU A 130 -4.49 -22.61 -4.99
C GLU A 130 -3.56 -22.19 -3.85
N SER A 131 -3.01 -23.16 -3.12
CA SER A 131 -1.97 -22.91 -2.13
C SER A 131 -0.59 -23.14 -2.74
N VAL A 132 0.44 -22.44 -2.26
CA VAL A 132 1.84 -22.78 -2.55
C VAL A 132 2.26 -23.91 -1.63
N VAL A 133 2.80 -24.98 -2.19
CA VAL A 133 3.26 -26.17 -1.45
C VAL A 133 4.79 -26.27 -1.38
N SER A 134 5.51 -25.64 -2.31
CA SER A 134 6.96 -25.55 -2.25
C SER A 134 7.50 -24.31 -2.95
N PHE A 135 8.66 -23.85 -2.49
CA PHE A 135 9.42 -22.74 -3.05
C PHE A 135 10.78 -23.27 -3.52
N ASP A 136 11.19 -22.89 -4.72
CA ASP A 136 12.57 -23.05 -5.21
C ASP A 136 13.15 -21.70 -5.60
N PRO A 137 13.82 -21.01 -4.65
CA PRO A 137 14.44 -19.70 -4.92
C PRO A 137 15.63 -19.77 -5.88
N LYS A 138 16.21 -20.95 -6.10
CA LYS A 138 17.37 -21.11 -7.02
C LYS A 138 16.92 -21.06 -8.48
N SER A 139 15.77 -21.63 -8.77
CA SER A 139 15.17 -21.60 -10.11
C SER A 139 14.11 -20.49 -10.28
N ASN A 140 13.85 -19.69 -9.23
CA ASN A 140 12.79 -18.68 -9.19
C ASN A 140 11.41 -19.29 -9.56
N THR A 141 11.07 -20.41 -8.93
CA THR A 141 9.78 -21.07 -9.14
C THR A 141 9.09 -21.43 -7.83
N VAL A 142 7.77 -21.56 -7.89
CA VAL A 142 6.94 -22.14 -6.85
C VAL A 142 6.08 -23.25 -7.42
N LYS A 143 5.73 -24.25 -6.58
CA LYS A 143 4.73 -25.28 -6.91
C LYS A 143 3.45 -25.01 -6.13
N THR A 144 2.33 -25.17 -6.80
CA THR A 144 1.00 -25.05 -6.21
C THR A 144 0.41 -26.42 -5.85
N SER A 145 -0.63 -26.40 -5.02
CA SER A 145 -1.38 -27.60 -4.63
C SER A 145 -2.04 -28.33 -5.81
N GLY A 146 -2.33 -27.63 -6.90
CA GLY A 146 -2.82 -28.20 -8.16
C GLY A 146 -1.72 -28.74 -9.06
N GLY A 147 -0.45 -28.70 -8.62
CA GLY A 147 0.70 -29.22 -9.37
C GLY A 147 1.25 -28.26 -10.42
N GLN A 148 0.78 -27.01 -10.49
CA GLN A 148 1.34 -26.02 -11.40
C GLN A 148 2.71 -25.56 -10.90
N GLU A 149 3.64 -25.36 -11.82
CA GLU A 149 4.92 -24.72 -11.57
C GLU A 149 4.90 -23.31 -12.15
N ILE A 150 5.13 -22.29 -11.29
CA ILE A 150 5.02 -20.90 -11.65
C ILE A 150 6.36 -20.22 -11.45
N SER A 151 6.91 -19.68 -12.55
CA SER A 151 8.15 -18.91 -12.54
C SER A 151 7.89 -17.45 -12.25
N TYR A 152 8.85 -16.79 -11.62
CA TYR A 152 8.79 -15.37 -11.31
C TYR A 152 10.17 -14.69 -11.45
N ASP A 153 10.15 -13.39 -11.69
CA ASP A 153 11.34 -12.55 -11.58
C ASP A 153 11.41 -11.89 -10.19
N TYR A 154 10.25 -11.55 -9.64
CA TYR A 154 10.12 -10.98 -8.29
C TYR A 154 9.02 -11.69 -7.53
N MET A 155 9.28 -12.00 -6.27
CA MET A 155 8.29 -12.63 -5.39
C MET A 155 8.07 -11.82 -4.12
N VAL A 156 6.80 -11.68 -3.75
CA VAL A 156 6.35 -11.11 -2.46
C VAL A 156 5.58 -12.19 -1.71
N VAL A 157 5.96 -12.47 -0.47
CA VAL A 157 5.21 -13.36 0.41
C VAL A 157 4.44 -12.51 1.41
N ALA A 158 3.12 -12.61 1.38
CA ALA A 158 2.16 -11.78 2.14
C ALA A 158 1.02 -12.63 2.73
N THR A 159 1.37 -13.77 3.33
CA THR A 159 0.46 -14.75 3.94
C THR A 159 0.07 -14.36 5.37
#